data_e2a429053ad10c6170cc1a665f086e25
#
_entry.id   e2a429053ad10c6170cc1a665f086e25
#
_cell.length_a   1.000
_cell.length_b   1.000
_cell.length_c   1.000
_cell.angle_alpha   90.00
_cell.angle_beta   90.00
_cell.angle_gamma   90.00
#
_symmetry.space_group_name_H-M   'P 1'
#
loop_
_entity.id
_entity.type
_entity.pdbx_description
1 polymer ?
#
loop_
_entity_poly.entity_id
_entity_poly.type
_entity_poly.pdbx_seq_one_letter_code
_entity_poly.pdbx_strand_id
1 'polypeptide(L)'
;VTTLTLARIVEQFVPDGKLPLRFTAYDGSSAGPPDTRFGLELLTPRGTTYLATAPGDLGLARAYVSGDLDMRGVHPGDPYELLKTLARTDLRRPPARTLIDIVRSLGVEHLKPVAPPPQEALPRWRRVAEGLRHSKRRDADAIHHHYDVSNTFYELVLGPSMTYTCACYPTPTATLEQAQENKYRLVFEKLRLRPGDRLLDVGCGWGGMVRYAARHGVHALGVTLSREQALWGQKAIAEQGLAELAEIRHADYRDIRDGGFDAVSSIGLTEHIGVANYPSYFRFLRSKLRIGGLLLNHCITRPDNTRPAGAGHFIDRYVFPDGELTGSGRIISAAQNVGLEV
;
A
#
# COMPACT_ATOMS: atom_id res chain seq x y z
N VAL A 1 -16.05 -32.20 -28.14
CA VAL A 1 -15.82 -31.25 -27.05
C VAL A 1 -15.81 -29.85 -27.68
N THR A 2 -16.77 -29.01 -27.34
CA THR A 2 -16.89 -27.66 -27.88
C THR A 2 -15.79 -26.82 -27.25
N THR A 3 -14.86 -26.27 -28.04
CA THR A 3 -13.85 -25.33 -27.58
C THR A 3 -14.53 -24.04 -27.13
N LEU A 4 -14.30 -23.63 -25.90
CA LEU A 4 -14.84 -22.39 -25.36
C LEU A 4 -14.04 -21.18 -25.88
N THR A 5 -14.73 -20.13 -26.30
CA THR A 5 -14.08 -18.84 -26.59
C THR A 5 -13.68 -18.14 -25.28
N LEU A 6 -12.77 -17.16 -25.35
CA LEU A 6 -12.31 -16.41 -24.18
C LEU A 6 -13.45 -15.72 -23.43
N ALA A 7 -14.39 -15.16 -24.14
CA ALA A 7 -15.60 -14.58 -23.55
C ALA A 7 -16.44 -15.60 -22.79
N ARG A 8 -16.63 -16.80 -23.38
CA ARG A 8 -17.37 -17.88 -22.71
C ARG A 8 -16.65 -18.42 -21.48
N ILE A 9 -15.31 -18.42 -21.48
CA ILE A 9 -14.51 -18.75 -20.31
C ILE A 9 -14.77 -17.75 -19.19
N VAL A 10 -14.71 -16.44 -19.47
CA VAL A 10 -14.94 -15.38 -18.46
C VAL A 10 -16.34 -15.48 -17.85
N GLU A 11 -17.38 -15.76 -18.66
CA GLU A 11 -18.75 -15.97 -18.18
C GLU A 11 -18.89 -17.11 -17.15
N GLN A 12 -18.01 -18.14 -17.20
CA GLN A 12 -18.07 -19.23 -16.23
C GLN A 12 -17.68 -18.82 -14.81
N PHE A 13 -16.99 -17.70 -14.64
CA PHE A 13 -16.58 -17.19 -13.34
C PHE A 13 -17.60 -16.22 -12.71
N VAL A 14 -18.68 -15.90 -13.41
CA VAL A 14 -19.69 -14.96 -12.93
C VAL A 14 -21.02 -15.67 -12.76
N PRO A 15 -21.77 -15.44 -11.66
CA PRO A 15 -23.11 -16.00 -11.48
C PRO A 15 -24.00 -15.69 -12.67
N ASP A 16 -24.71 -16.69 -13.16
CA ASP A 16 -25.63 -16.60 -14.30
C ASP A 16 -24.99 -16.03 -15.59
N GLY A 17 -23.65 -16.00 -15.68
CA GLY A 17 -22.91 -15.42 -16.81
C GLY A 17 -23.11 -13.92 -17.03
N LYS A 18 -23.66 -13.21 -16.05
CA LYS A 18 -24.01 -11.78 -16.15
C LYS A 18 -22.84 -10.88 -15.73
N LEU A 19 -21.96 -10.56 -16.67
CA LEU A 19 -20.90 -9.57 -16.46
C LEU A 19 -21.50 -8.15 -16.31
N PRO A 20 -21.03 -7.35 -15.33
CA PRO A 20 -21.49 -5.97 -15.16
C PRO A 20 -20.82 -4.97 -16.12
N LEU A 21 -19.90 -5.44 -16.96
CA LEU A 21 -19.13 -4.68 -17.92
C LEU A 21 -18.96 -5.45 -19.23
N ARG A 22 -18.54 -4.77 -20.29
CA ARG A 22 -18.22 -5.40 -21.57
C ARG A 22 -16.84 -6.03 -21.51
N PHE A 23 -16.74 -7.29 -21.88
CA PHE A 23 -15.48 -7.97 -22.13
C PHE A 23 -15.34 -8.26 -23.62
N THR A 24 -14.18 -7.95 -24.19
CA THR A 24 -13.79 -8.30 -25.55
C THR A 24 -12.40 -8.94 -25.56
N ALA A 25 -12.17 -9.85 -26.50
CA ALA A 25 -10.89 -10.53 -26.57
C ALA A 25 -10.35 -10.62 -28.01
N TYR A 26 -9.06 -10.82 -28.16
CA TYR A 26 -8.35 -10.91 -29.45
C TYR A 26 -8.84 -12.06 -30.34
N ASP A 27 -9.52 -13.08 -29.79
CA ASP A 27 -10.16 -14.16 -30.54
C ASP A 27 -11.49 -13.74 -31.20
N GLY A 28 -11.85 -12.45 -31.13
CA GLY A 28 -13.07 -11.87 -31.65
C GLY A 28 -14.31 -12.11 -30.78
N SER A 29 -14.16 -12.83 -29.66
CA SER A 29 -15.27 -13.10 -28.78
C SER A 29 -15.58 -11.93 -27.83
N SER A 30 -16.83 -11.85 -27.38
CA SER A 30 -17.27 -10.82 -26.46
C SER A 30 -18.37 -11.31 -25.52
N ALA A 31 -18.39 -10.78 -24.30
CA ALA A 31 -19.39 -11.05 -23.26
C ALA A 31 -19.81 -9.77 -22.54
N GLY A 32 -20.91 -9.85 -21.80
CA GLY A 32 -21.51 -8.72 -21.10
C GLY A 32 -22.30 -7.77 -22.00
N PRO A 33 -23.08 -6.84 -21.42
CA PRO A 33 -23.94 -5.95 -22.15
C PRO A 33 -23.16 -5.03 -23.12
N PRO A 34 -23.64 -4.80 -24.36
CA PRO A 34 -22.93 -3.97 -25.33
C PRO A 34 -22.86 -2.51 -24.93
N ASP A 35 -23.86 -2.00 -24.23
CA ASP A 35 -24.04 -0.56 -23.95
C ASP A 35 -23.55 -0.16 -22.55
N THR A 36 -22.64 -0.94 -21.95
CA THR A 36 -22.04 -0.57 -20.66
C THR A 36 -20.97 0.51 -20.81
N ARG A 37 -20.91 1.40 -19.82
CA ARG A 37 -19.87 2.42 -19.75
C ARG A 37 -18.47 1.82 -19.70
N PHE A 38 -18.29 0.71 -18.97
CA PHE A 38 -16.99 0.13 -18.68
C PHE A 38 -16.74 -1.16 -19.48
N GLY A 39 -15.49 -1.34 -19.89
CA GLY A 39 -15.08 -2.55 -20.59
C GLY A 39 -13.65 -2.98 -20.24
N LEU A 40 -13.42 -4.28 -20.46
CA LEU A 40 -12.08 -4.89 -20.47
C LEU A 40 -11.82 -5.45 -21.86
N GLU A 41 -10.69 -5.13 -22.42
CA GLU A 41 -10.25 -5.62 -23.72
C GLU A 41 -8.96 -6.41 -23.60
N LEU A 42 -9.03 -7.72 -23.78
CA LEU A 42 -7.88 -8.61 -23.77
C LEU A 42 -7.26 -8.64 -25.17
N LEU A 43 -6.08 -8.05 -25.31
CA LEU A 43 -5.48 -7.69 -26.59
C LEU A 43 -4.60 -8.80 -27.17
N THR A 44 -4.01 -9.66 -26.33
CA THR A 44 -2.98 -10.61 -26.78
C THR A 44 -3.08 -11.96 -26.10
N PRO A 45 -2.53 -13.03 -26.73
CA PRO A 45 -2.40 -14.35 -26.11
C PRO A 45 -1.56 -14.34 -24.81
N ARG A 46 -0.56 -13.45 -24.70
CA ARG A 46 0.24 -13.29 -23.49
C ARG A 46 -0.63 -12.83 -22.30
N GLY A 47 -1.58 -11.92 -22.53
CA GLY A 47 -2.56 -11.50 -21.52
C GLY A 47 -3.38 -12.69 -20.99
N THR A 48 -3.83 -13.58 -21.89
CA THR A 48 -4.51 -14.83 -21.47
C THR A 48 -3.60 -15.68 -20.59
N THR A 49 -2.32 -15.82 -20.94
CA THR A 49 -1.36 -16.58 -20.13
C THR A 49 -1.18 -15.99 -18.74
N TYR A 50 -1.11 -14.65 -18.59
CA TYR A 50 -1.04 -14.01 -17.28
C TYR A 50 -2.29 -14.30 -16.43
N LEU A 51 -3.48 -14.20 -17.03
CA LEU A 51 -4.74 -14.50 -16.33
C LEU A 51 -4.85 -15.98 -15.93
N ALA A 52 -4.40 -16.90 -16.79
CA ALA A 52 -4.46 -18.34 -16.54
C ALA A 52 -3.44 -18.81 -15.49
N THR A 53 -2.21 -18.26 -15.51
CA THR A 53 -1.10 -18.70 -14.63
C THR A 53 -1.04 -17.96 -13.30
N ALA A 54 -1.72 -16.82 -13.16
CA ALA A 54 -1.82 -16.03 -11.94
C ALA A 54 -3.26 -15.51 -11.76
N PRO A 55 -4.25 -16.39 -11.57
CA PRO A 55 -5.65 -15.97 -11.55
C PRO A 55 -5.92 -14.97 -10.42
N GLY A 56 -6.76 -13.96 -10.69
CA GLY A 56 -7.12 -12.89 -9.78
C GLY A 56 -6.41 -11.56 -10.07
N ASP A 57 -6.19 -10.78 -9.03
CA ASP A 57 -5.63 -9.42 -9.09
C ASP A 57 -4.23 -9.37 -9.72
N LEU A 58 -3.40 -10.36 -9.45
CA LEU A 58 -2.02 -10.39 -9.98
C LEU A 58 -1.99 -10.61 -11.50
N GLY A 59 -2.75 -11.54 -12.03
CA GLY A 59 -2.79 -11.77 -13.48
C GLY A 59 -3.41 -10.60 -14.24
N LEU A 60 -4.45 -9.99 -13.66
CA LEU A 60 -5.05 -8.77 -14.20
C LEU A 60 -4.02 -7.63 -14.26
N ALA A 61 -3.28 -7.43 -13.17
CA ALA A 61 -2.24 -6.42 -13.10
C ALA A 61 -1.12 -6.66 -14.12
N ARG A 62 -0.63 -7.91 -14.23
CA ARG A 62 0.39 -8.28 -15.22
C ARG A 62 -0.05 -7.97 -16.65
N ALA A 63 -1.27 -8.39 -17.00
CA ALA A 63 -1.82 -8.15 -18.33
C ALA A 63 -1.98 -6.65 -18.60
N TYR A 64 -2.46 -5.87 -17.64
CA TYR A 64 -2.62 -4.43 -17.78
C TYR A 64 -1.28 -3.69 -17.88
N VAL A 65 -0.35 -3.93 -16.97
CA VAL A 65 0.97 -3.27 -16.95
C VAL A 65 1.80 -3.61 -18.21
N SER A 66 1.62 -4.82 -18.77
CA SER A 66 2.30 -5.25 -20.00
C SER A 66 1.62 -4.73 -21.28
N GLY A 67 0.49 -4.02 -21.19
CA GLY A 67 -0.28 -3.58 -22.35
C GLY A 67 -1.01 -4.71 -23.08
N ASP A 68 -1.23 -5.85 -22.44
CA ASP A 68 -1.96 -7.01 -22.98
C ASP A 68 -3.46 -6.96 -22.67
N LEU A 69 -3.86 -6.07 -21.74
CA LEU A 69 -5.23 -5.79 -21.36
C LEU A 69 -5.44 -4.27 -21.32
N ASP A 70 -6.56 -3.81 -21.87
CA ASP A 70 -6.96 -2.41 -21.78
C ASP A 70 -8.26 -2.24 -20.98
N MET A 71 -8.41 -1.08 -20.35
CA MET A 71 -9.56 -0.68 -19.54
C MET A 71 -10.31 0.44 -20.24
N ARG A 72 -11.50 0.14 -20.79
CA ARG A 72 -12.32 1.10 -21.53
C ARG A 72 -13.33 1.82 -20.63
N GLY A 73 -13.65 3.06 -21.01
CA GLY A 73 -14.64 3.89 -20.29
C GLY A 73 -14.09 4.61 -19.05
N VAL A 74 -12.78 4.53 -18.83
CA VAL A 74 -12.04 5.23 -17.77
C VAL A 74 -10.83 5.94 -18.35
N HIS A 75 -10.32 6.95 -17.63
CA HIS A 75 -9.02 7.53 -17.95
C HIS A 75 -7.90 6.56 -17.51
N PRO A 76 -6.84 6.34 -18.31
CA PRO A 76 -5.75 5.42 -17.93
C PRO A 76 -5.10 5.73 -16.58
N GLY A 77 -5.02 7.00 -16.20
CA GLY A 77 -4.53 7.42 -14.87
C GLY A 77 -5.55 7.34 -13.74
N ASP A 78 -6.82 7.03 -14.03
CA ASP A 78 -7.88 6.89 -13.03
C ASP A 78 -8.87 5.77 -13.39
N PRO A 79 -8.48 4.50 -13.23
CA PRO A 79 -9.34 3.35 -13.48
C PRO A 79 -10.29 3.01 -12.31
N TYR A 80 -10.40 3.88 -11.29
CA TYR A 80 -11.06 3.58 -10.01
C TYR A 80 -12.48 3.04 -10.15
N GLU A 81 -13.36 3.67 -10.95
CA GLU A 81 -14.76 3.25 -11.06
C GLU A 81 -14.91 1.89 -11.75
N LEU A 82 -14.04 1.58 -12.72
CA LEU A 82 -14.01 0.25 -13.33
C LEU A 82 -13.53 -0.81 -12.35
N LEU A 83 -12.42 -0.55 -11.63
CA LEU A 83 -11.88 -1.47 -10.63
C LEU A 83 -12.88 -1.69 -9.48
N LYS A 84 -13.59 -0.66 -9.06
CA LYS A 84 -14.67 -0.75 -8.07
C LYS A 84 -15.84 -1.63 -8.57
N THR A 85 -16.19 -1.55 -9.84
CA THR A 85 -17.18 -2.41 -10.46
C THR A 85 -16.72 -3.87 -10.46
N LEU A 86 -15.48 -4.14 -10.82
CA LEU A 86 -14.89 -5.47 -10.74
C LEU A 86 -14.84 -6.02 -9.31
N ALA A 87 -14.43 -5.20 -8.34
CA ALA A 87 -14.33 -5.61 -6.93
C ALA A 87 -15.71 -5.95 -6.30
N ARG A 88 -16.79 -5.41 -6.85
CA ARG A 88 -18.17 -5.70 -6.43
C ARG A 88 -18.78 -6.90 -7.17
N THR A 89 -18.11 -7.41 -8.19
CA THR A 89 -18.56 -8.57 -8.94
C THR A 89 -18.31 -9.82 -8.13
N ASP A 90 -19.36 -10.61 -7.89
CA ASP A 90 -19.27 -11.89 -7.21
C ASP A 90 -18.64 -12.93 -8.15
N LEU A 91 -17.30 -13.08 -8.06
CA LEU A 91 -16.58 -14.07 -8.83
C LEU A 91 -16.64 -15.43 -8.14
N ARG A 92 -17.08 -16.46 -8.86
CA ARG A 92 -17.20 -17.82 -8.35
C ARG A 92 -16.24 -18.77 -9.09
N ARG A 93 -15.70 -19.70 -8.34
CA ARG A 93 -14.93 -20.78 -8.94
C ARG A 93 -15.86 -21.74 -9.68
N PRO A 94 -15.64 -21.97 -10.98
CA PRO A 94 -16.43 -22.92 -11.75
C PRO A 94 -16.31 -24.36 -11.20
N PRO A 95 -17.30 -25.24 -11.44
CA PRO A 95 -17.21 -26.66 -11.12
C PRO A 95 -16.00 -27.32 -11.77
N ALA A 96 -15.49 -28.40 -11.18
CA ALA A 96 -14.29 -29.09 -11.65
C ALA A 96 -14.35 -29.52 -13.13
N ARG A 97 -15.52 -29.98 -13.59
CA ARG A 97 -15.74 -30.36 -15.00
C ARG A 97 -15.54 -29.16 -15.92
N THR A 98 -16.13 -28.00 -15.58
CA THR A 98 -15.99 -26.75 -16.34
C THR A 98 -14.53 -26.28 -16.35
N LEU A 99 -13.81 -26.40 -15.23
CA LEU A 99 -12.37 -26.07 -15.19
C LEU A 99 -11.54 -26.93 -16.13
N ILE A 100 -11.86 -28.23 -16.26
CA ILE A 100 -11.21 -29.12 -17.23
C ILE A 100 -11.47 -28.64 -18.66
N ASP A 101 -12.70 -28.25 -18.97
CA ASP A 101 -13.08 -27.76 -20.31
C ASP A 101 -12.42 -26.41 -20.62
N ILE A 102 -12.30 -25.54 -19.63
CA ILE A 102 -11.55 -24.28 -19.74
C ILE A 102 -10.07 -24.57 -20.05
N VAL A 103 -9.42 -25.42 -19.27
CA VAL A 103 -8.01 -25.80 -19.47
C VAL A 103 -7.77 -26.39 -20.87
N ARG A 104 -8.66 -27.28 -21.32
CA ARG A 104 -8.59 -27.86 -22.67
C ARG A 104 -8.78 -26.81 -23.75
N SER A 105 -9.68 -25.84 -23.54
CA SER A 105 -9.98 -24.79 -24.51
C SER A 105 -8.87 -23.76 -24.62
N LEU A 106 -8.19 -23.43 -23.50
CA LEU A 106 -7.05 -22.52 -23.47
C LEU A 106 -5.80 -23.10 -24.16
N GLY A 107 -5.65 -24.44 -24.11
CA GLY A 107 -4.42 -25.09 -24.59
C GLY A 107 -3.27 -25.03 -23.58
N VAL A 108 -2.30 -25.91 -23.79
CA VAL A 108 -1.15 -26.08 -22.89
C VAL A 108 -0.17 -24.90 -22.94
N GLU A 109 -0.17 -24.16 -24.03
CA GLU A 109 0.65 -22.97 -24.21
C GLU A 109 0.32 -21.86 -23.21
N HIS A 110 -0.97 -21.67 -22.89
CA HIS A 110 -1.42 -20.67 -21.90
C HIS A 110 -1.27 -21.11 -20.44
N LEU A 111 -0.87 -22.35 -20.19
CA LEU A 111 -0.61 -22.86 -18.84
C LEU A 111 0.87 -22.77 -18.45
N LYS A 112 1.75 -22.42 -19.40
CA LYS A 112 3.18 -22.22 -19.12
C LYS A 112 3.40 -20.77 -18.64
N PRO A 113 3.91 -20.56 -17.41
CA PRO A 113 4.18 -19.21 -16.93
C PRO A 113 5.15 -18.47 -17.84
N VAL A 114 4.81 -17.24 -18.17
CA VAL A 114 5.70 -16.29 -18.86
C VAL A 114 6.36 -15.35 -17.84
N ALA A 115 7.46 -14.72 -18.24
CA ALA A 115 8.16 -13.77 -17.38
C ALA A 115 7.22 -12.63 -16.95
N PRO A 116 7.19 -12.26 -15.67
CA PRO A 116 6.40 -11.13 -15.21
C PRO A 116 6.96 -9.81 -15.74
N PRO A 117 6.16 -8.72 -15.74
CA PRO A 117 6.65 -7.39 -16.07
C PRO A 117 7.84 -6.99 -15.19
N PRO A 118 8.79 -6.17 -15.72
CA PRO A 118 9.98 -5.75 -14.96
C PRO A 118 9.67 -5.00 -13.67
N GLN A 119 8.51 -4.36 -13.60
CA GLN A 119 8.05 -3.61 -12.43
C GLN A 119 7.62 -4.52 -11.26
N GLU A 120 7.45 -5.82 -11.51
CA GLU A 120 6.98 -6.75 -10.49
C GLU A 120 8.12 -7.19 -9.57
N ALA A 121 7.99 -6.96 -8.26
CA ALA A 121 8.92 -7.46 -7.26
C ALA A 121 9.04 -9.00 -7.28
N LEU A 122 10.17 -9.52 -6.88
CA LEU A 122 10.42 -10.96 -6.80
C LEU A 122 9.39 -11.67 -5.90
N PRO A 123 9.04 -12.95 -6.19
CA PRO A 123 8.19 -13.74 -5.32
C PRO A 123 8.78 -13.86 -3.91
N ARG A 124 7.92 -13.96 -2.88
CA ARG A 124 8.34 -14.07 -1.47
C ARG A 124 9.40 -15.14 -1.23
N TRP A 125 9.28 -16.30 -1.89
CA TRP A 125 10.24 -17.39 -1.74
C TRP A 125 11.62 -17.08 -2.34
N ARG A 126 11.71 -16.23 -3.37
CA ARG A 126 12.99 -15.74 -3.91
C ARG A 126 13.58 -14.63 -3.06
N ARG A 127 12.75 -13.80 -2.42
CA ARG A 127 13.18 -12.76 -1.49
C ARG A 127 13.81 -13.30 -0.20
N VAL A 128 13.72 -14.60 0.08
CA VAL A 128 14.44 -15.25 1.21
C VAL A 128 15.97 -15.10 1.08
N ALA A 129 16.48 -15.04 -0.15
CA ALA A 129 17.91 -14.78 -0.40
C ALA A 129 18.34 -13.36 -0.01
N GLU A 130 17.40 -12.41 0.07
CA GLU A 130 17.61 -11.01 0.50
C GLU A 130 17.63 -10.87 2.03
N GLY A 131 17.30 -11.94 2.76
CA GLY A 131 17.27 -11.98 4.22
C GLY A 131 15.94 -12.50 4.79
N LEU A 132 15.89 -12.66 6.10
CA LEU A 132 14.66 -13.03 6.79
C LEU A 132 13.63 -11.90 6.64
N ARG A 133 12.36 -12.27 6.50
CA ARG A 133 11.24 -11.33 6.41
C ARG A 133 11.26 -10.37 7.60
N HIS A 134 11.08 -9.08 7.34
CA HIS A 134 11.19 -8.00 8.33
C HIS A 134 12.56 -7.90 9.05
N SER A 135 13.64 -8.39 8.40
CA SER A 135 15.00 -8.04 8.80
C SER A 135 15.33 -6.59 8.36
N LYS A 136 16.28 -5.93 9.05
CA LYS A 136 16.67 -4.56 8.71
C LYS A 136 17.03 -4.38 7.22
N ARG A 137 17.78 -5.33 6.64
CA ARG A 137 18.18 -5.29 5.24
C ARG A 137 16.97 -5.39 4.31
N ARG A 138 16.08 -6.37 4.57
CA ARG A 138 14.90 -6.61 3.72
C ARG A 138 13.86 -5.50 3.85
N ASP A 139 13.70 -4.89 5.04
CA ASP A 139 12.85 -3.72 5.23
C ASP A 139 13.40 -2.52 4.43
N ALA A 140 14.73 -2.32 4.43
CA ALA A 140 15.36 -1.28 3.62
C ALA A 140 15.14 -1.53 2.11
N ASP A 141 15.34 -2.75 1.61
CA ASP A 141 15.13 -3.10 0.20
C ASP A 141 13.66 -2.91 -0.23
N ALA A 142 12.70 -3.24 0.64
CA ALA A 142 11.27 -3.02 0.38
C ALA A 142 10.92 -1.52 0.31
N ILE A 143 11.49 -0.70 1.17
CA ILE A 143 11.35 0.77 1.15
C ILE A 143 11.99 1.36 -0.10
N HIS A 144 13.21 0.94 -0.47
CA HIS A 144 13.88 1.34 -1.71
C HIS A 144 13.01 1.03 -2.94
N HIS A 145 12.48 -0.17 -3.05
CA HIS A 145 11.63 -0.56 -4.19
C HIS A 145 10.43 0.37 -4.38
N HIS A 146 9.85 0.87 -3.31
CA HIS A 146 8.65 1.70 -3.37
C HIS A 146 8.94 3.21 -3.48
N TYR A 147 9.96 3.72 -2.77
CA TYR A 147 10.17 5.17 -2.62
C TYR A 147 11.30 5.73 -3.48
N ASP A 148 12.08 4.90 -4.19
CA ASP A 148 13.17 5.36 -5.07
C ASP A 148 12.71 5.75 -6.50
N VAL A 149 11.43 6.02 -6.70
CA VAL A 149 10.92 6.53 -7.97
C VAL A 149 11.43 7.96 -8.00
N SER A 150 11.55 8.90 -7.68
CA SER A 150 12.17 10.22 -7.61
C SER A 150 11.34 11.21 -6.75
N ASN A 151 12.01 12.08 -6.03
CA ASN A 151 11.33 13.13 -5.29
C ASN A 151 10.49 14.01 -6.22
N THR A 152 10.94 14.29 -7.45
CA THR A 152 10.19 15.06 -8.44
C THR A 152 8.85 14.41 -8.80
N PHE A 153 8.82 13.10 -8.95
CA PHE A 153 7.56 12.38 -9.16
C PHE A 153 6.61 12.57 -7.97
N TYR A 154 7.13 12.38 -6.75
CA TYR A 154 6.31 12.55 -5.55
C TYR A 154 5.85 13.98 -5.32
N GLU A 155 6.65 14.99 -5.66
CA GLU A 155 6.24 16.41 -5.64
C GLU A 155 5.02 16.67 -6.53
N LEU A 156 5.00 16.08 -7.73
CA LEU A 156 3.86 16.19 -8.65
C LEU A 156 2.59 15.50 -8.10
N VAL A 157 2.75 14.34 -7.44
CA VAL A 157 1.63 13.51 -6.99
C VAL A 157 1.11 13.94 -5.62
N LEU A 158 2.01 14.30 -4.69
CA LEU A 158 1.68 14.58 -3.29
C LEU A 158 1.56 16.07 -2.99
N GLY A 159 1.98 16.93 -3.93
CA GLY A 159 2.01 18.37 -3.73
C GLY A 159 3.00 18.83 -2.65
N PRO A 160 2.93 20.10 -2.23
CA PRO A 160 3.90 20.72 -1.32
C PRO A 160 4.02 20.07 0.05
N SER A 161 2.98 19.37 0.51
CA SER A 161 3.01 18.67 1.80
C SER A 161 3.96 17.47 1.81
N MET A 162 4.20 16.86 0.62
CA MET A 162 4.97 15.63 0.48
C MET A 162 4.51 14.56 1.48
N THR A 163 3.20 14.33 1.55
CA THR A 163 2.61 13.44 2.54
C THR A 163 1.96 12.23 1.87
N TYR A 164 2.58 11.08 2.00
CA TYR A 164 2.11 9.83 1.40
C TYR A 164 1.35 8.96 2.41
N THR A 165 0.38 9.56 3.07
CA THR A 165 -0.60 8.90 3.95
C THR A 165 -1.95 9.59 3.80
N CYS A 166 -3.03 8.97 4.29
CA CYS A 166 -4.38 9.53 4.11
C CYS A 166 -4.48 10.96 4.66
N ALA A 167 -5.24 11.79 3.97
CA ALA A 167 -5.60 13.13 4.39
C ALA A 167 -6.92 13.13 5.18
N CYS A 168 -7.11 14.12 6.05
CA CYS A 168 -8.34 14.30 6.83
C CYS A 168 -9.08 15.54 6.33
N TYR A 169 -9.97 15.38 5.37
CA TYR A 169 -10.73 16.47 4.78
C TYR A 169 -11.69 17.09 5.80
N PRO A 170 -11.53 18.37 6.20
CA PRO A 170 -12.43 19.01 7.13
C PRO A 170 -13.78 19.38 6.48
N THR A 171 -13.78 19.58 5.15
CA THR A 171 -14.97 19.81 4.33
C THR A 171 -14.83 19.09 2.99
N PRO A 172 -15.92 18.79 2.28
CA PRO A 172 -15.86 18.16 0.95
C PRO A 172 -15.12 19.00 -0.11
N THR A 173 -14.97 20.29 0.12
CA THR A 173 -14.33 21.24 -0.82
C THR A 173 -12.90 21.62 -0.42
N ALA A 174 -12.38 21.05 0.66
CA ALA A 174 -11.01 21.30 1.09
C ALA A 174 -10.00 20.79 0.05
N THR A 175 -8.87 21.49 -0.10
CA THR A 175 -7.76 21.01 -0.93
C THR A 175 -7.01 19.88 -0.24
N LEU A 176 -6.17 19.16 -0.99
CA LEU A 176 -5.32 18.11 -0.43
C LEU A 176 -4.39 18.67 0.65
N GLU A 177 -3.79 19.83 0.41
CA GLU A 177 -2.90 20.52 1.37
C GLU A 177 -3.63 20.85 2.66
N GLN A 178 -4.83 21.42 2.56
CA GLN A 178 -5.66 21.71 3.73
C GLN A 178 -6.02 20.45 4.51
N ALA A 179 -6.32 19.37 3.81
CA ALA A 179 -6.65 18.09 4.43
C ALA A 179 -5.42 17.42 5.09
N GLN A 180 -4.22 17.56 4.51
CA GLN A 180 -2.98 17.09 5.12
C GLN A 180 -2.57 17.93 6.33
N GLU A 181 -2.69 19.25 6.24
CA GLU A 181 -2.45 20.16 7.39
C GLU A 181 -3.42 19.85 8.54
N ASN A 182 -4.71 19.66 8.22
CA ASN A 182 -5.71 19.25 9.21
C ASN A 182 -5.35 17.89 9.88
N LYS A 183 -4.82 16.93 9.14
CA LYS A 183 -4.34 15.67 9.72
C LYS A 183 -3.22 15.93 10.74
N TYR A 184 -2.23 16.75 10.40
CA TYR A 184 -1.14 17.06 11.32
C TYR A 184 -1.63 17.79 12.57
N ARG A 185 -2.59 18.74 12.40
CA ARG A 185 -3.26 19.38 13.52
C ARG A 185 -3.94 18.38 14.45
N LEU A 186 -4.70 17.43 13.89
CA LEU A 186 -5.36 16.37 14.68
C LEU A 186 -4.37 15.47 15.41
N VAL A 187 -3.24 15.12 14.78
CA VAL A 187 -2.16 14.35 15.42
C VAL A 187 -1.55 15.14 16.57
N PHE A 188 -1.23 16.41 16.34
CA PHE A 188 -0.65 17.32 17.32
C PHE A 188 -1.55 17.47 18.55
N GLU A 189 -2.84 17.72 18.34
CA GLU A 189 -3.85 17.86 19.40
C GLU A 189 -4.03 16.55 20.20
N LYS A 190 -4.12 15.40 19.51
CA LYS A 190 -4.26 14.09 20.19
C LYS A 190 -3.03 13.76 21.04
N LEU A 191 -1.84 14.13 20.58
CA LEU A 191 -0.59 13.98 21.33
C LEU A 191 -0.43 15.07 22.40
N ARG A 192 -1.36 16.04 22.47
CA ARG A 192 -1.36 17.16 23.44
C ARG A 192 -0.04 17.93 23.46
N LEU A 193 0.61 18.04 22.30
CA LEU A 193 1.90 18.68 22.16
C LEU A 193 1.84 20.18 22.48
N ARG A 194 2.90 20.70 23.08
CA ARG A 194 3.07 22.11 23.45
C ARG A 194 4.47 22.60 23.05
N PRO A 195 4.67 23.90 22.86
CA PRO A 195 6.01 24.44 22.65
C PRO A 195 6.99 23.99 23.74
N GLY A 196 8.17 23.53 23.32
CA GLY A 196 9.21 22.97 24.19
C GLY A 196 9.14 21.46 24.39
N ASP A 197 8.02 20.79 24.05
CA ASP A 197 7.93 19.33 24.10
C ASP A 197 8.86 18.66 23.07
N ARG A 198 9.14 17.37 23.28
CA ARG A 198 9.97 16.55 22.38
C ARG A 198 9.13 15.47 21.72
N LEU A 199 9.09 15.47 20.39
CA LEU A 199 8.41 14.48 19.55
C LEU A 199 9.41 13.57 18.82
N LEU A 200 9.16 12.27 18.82
CA LEU A 200 9.78 11.32 17.88
C LEU A 200 8.73 10.88 16.86
N ASP A 201 9.02 11.07 15.56
CA ASP A 201 8.17 10.59 14.44
C ASP A 201 8.84 9.39 13.75
N VAL A 202 8.31 8.20 13.97
CA VAL A 202 8.88 6.93 13.49
C VAL A 202 8.28 6.57 12.14
N GLY A 203 9.13 6.51 11.11
CA GLY A 203 8.67 6.39 9.72
C GLY A 203 8.18 7.74 9.18
N CYS A 204 8.93 8.80 9.42
CA CYS A 204 8.51 10.18 9.18
C CYS A 204 8.34 10.55 7.69
N GLY A 205 8.70 9.68 6.76
CA GLY A 205 8.68 9.99 5.33
C GLY A 205 9.52 11.23 5.02
N TRP A 206 8.98 12.17 4.27
CA TRP A 206 9.59 13.47 3.97
C TRP A 206 9.48 14.50 5.11
N GLY A 207 9.11 14.07 6.32
CA GLY A 207 9.12 14.89 7.52
C GLY A 207 7.94 15.86 7.65
N GLY A 208 6.78 15.55 7.10
CA GLY A 208 5.61 16.43 7.18
C GLY A 208 5.17 16.71 8.61
N MET A 209 5.03 15.67 9.45
CA MET A 209 4.68 15.84 10.88
C MET A 209 5.81 16.54 11.67
N VAL A 210 7.07 16.22 11.36
CA VAL A 210 8.24 16.83 11.99
C VAL A 210 8.25 18.34 11.77
N ARG A 211 8.11 18.78 10.51
CA ARG A 211 8.06 20.20 10.15
C ARG A 211 6.83 20.91 10.75
N TYR A 212 5.68 20.19 10.77
CA TYR A 212 4.48 20.74 11.41
C TYR A 212 4.71 21.00 12.91
N ALA A 213 5.22 20.02 13.64
CA ALA A 213 5.49 20.14 15.07
C ALA A 213 6.51 21.26 15.38
N ALA A 214 7.59 21.34 14.59
CA ALA A 214 8.60 22.38 14.74
C ALA A 214 8.04 23.80 14.51
N ARG A 215 7.16 23.99 13.53
CA ARG A 215 6.47 25.30 13.34
C ARG A 215 5.63 25.72 14.55
N HIS A 216 5.28 24.75 15.41
CA HIS A 216 4.53 25.00 16.65
C HIS A 216 5.42 24.94 17.91
N GLY A 217 6.74 25.09 17.75
CA GLY A 217 7.69 25.20 18.86
C GLY A 217 8.07 23.87 19.52
N VAL A 218 7.80 22.73 18.90
CA VAL A 218 8.12 21.39 19.42
C VAL A 218 9.45 20.92 18.83
N HIS A 219 10.34 20.35 19.66
CA HIS A 219 11.58 19.72 19.22
C HIS A 219 11.25 18.34 18.60
N ALA A 220 11.30 18.24 17.29
CA ALA A 220 10.87 17.06 16.55
C ALA A 220 12.02 16.32 15.88
N LEU A 221 12.19 15.04 16.22
CA LEU A 221 13.09 14.10 15.55
C LEU A 221 12.28 13.14 14.68
N GLY A 222 12.55 13.14 13.38
CA GLY A 222 12.01 12.15 12.45
C GLY A 222 13.03 11.10 12.06
N VAL A 223 12.60 9.86 11.84
CA VAL A 223 13.45 8.80 11.32
C VAL A 223 12.79 8.09 10.14
N THR A 224 13.58 7.84 9.09
CA THR A 224 13.15 7.11 7.88
C THR A 224 14.25 6.22 7.35
N LEU A 225 13.88 5.08 6.75
CA LEU A 225 14.80 4.17 6.06
C LEU A 225 15.15 4.63 4.63
N SER A 226 14.39 5.58 4.06
CA SER A 226 14.69 6.13 2.74
C SER A 226 15.66 7.29 2.84
N ARG A 227 16.82 7.15 2.20
CA ARG A 227 17.82 8.21 2.10
C ARG A 227 17.29 9.43 1.36
N GLU A 228 16.55 9.20 0.28
CA GLU A 228 15.97 10.26 -0.54
C GLU A 228 14.94 11.09 0.23
N GLN A 229 14.09 10.42 1.03
CA GLN A 229 13.16 11.11 1.92
C GLN A 229 13.89 11.94 2.97
N ALA A 230 14.95 11.38 3.59
CA ALA A 230 15.71 12.08 4.61
C ALA A 230 16.39 13.33 4.05
N LEU A 231 17.06 13.23 2.91
CA LEU A 231 17.74 14.36 2.25
C LEU A 231 16.77 15.46 1.85
N TRP A 232 15.64 15.08 1.26
CA TRP A 232 14.61 16.05 0.90
C TRP A 232 14.04 16.75 2.14
N GLY A 233 13.73 16.00 3.19
CA GLY A 233 13.17 16.56 4.42
C GLY A 233 14.15 17.47 5.17
N GLN A 234 15.44 17.11 5.23
CA GLN A 234 16.50 17.96 5.80
C GLN A 234 16.63 19.28 5.04
N LYS A 235 16.56 19.23 3.69
CA LYS A 235 16.57 20.43 2.86
C LYS A 235 15.36 21.30 3.16
N ALA A 236 14.16 20.72 3.21
CA ALA A 236 12.91 21.44 3.51
C ALA A 236 12.91 22.07 4.92
N ILE A 237 13.51 21.40 5.92
CA ILE A 237 13.71 21.95 7.26
C ILE A 237 14.60 23.19 7.23
N ALA A 238 15.72 23.13 6.51
CA ALA A 238 16.64 24.27 6.38
C ALA A 238 15.98 25.46 5.64
N GLU A 239 15.30 25.20 4.53
CA GLU A 239 14.60 26.23 3.74
C GLU A 239 13.47 26.92 4.52
N GLN A 240 12.83 26.20 5.45
CA GLN A 240 11.78 26.74 6.33
C GLN A 240 12.32 27.38 7.62
N GLY A 241 13.63 27.42 7.83
CA GLY A 241 14.25 27.99 9.04
C GLY A 241 13.93 27.19 10.32
N LEU A 242 13.70 25.90 10.23
CA LEU A 242 13.27 25.05 11.35
C LEU A 242 14.40 24.21 11.96
N ALA A 243 15.66 24.42 11.55
CA ALA A 243 16.81 23.58 11.93
C ALA A 243 17.09 23.52 13.45
N GLU A 244 16.69 24.56 14.21
CA GLU A 244 16.83 24.58 15.68
C GLU A 244 15.85 23.62 16.39
N LEU A 245 14.72 23.28 15.76
CA LEU A 245 13.64 22.50 16.35
C LEU A 245 13.37 21.18 15.64
N ALA A 246 13.85 21.00 14.41
CA ALA A 246 13.56 19.84 13.58
C ALA A 246 14.81 19.13 13.10
N GLU A 247 14.84 17.81 13.21
CA GLU A 247 15.87 16.94 12.66
C GLU A 247 15.23 15.74 11.97
N ILE A 248 15.79 15.32 10.82
CA ILE A 248 15.43 14.04 10.18
C ILE A 248 16.70 13.21 10.02
N ARG A 249 16.65 11.96 10.46
CA ARG A 249 17.76 11.00 10.33
C ARG A 249 17.41 9.89 9.34
N HIS A 250 18.31 9.62 8.41
CA HIS A 250 18.30 8.38 7.65
C HIS A 250 18.81 7.26 8.57
N ALA A 251 17.92 6.51 9.19
CA ALA A 251 18.23 5.47 10.14
C ALA A 251 17.08 4.45 10.26
N ASP A 252 17.44 3.23 10.64
CA ASP A 252 16.45 2.29 11.15
C ASP A 252 15.99 2.75 12.53
N TYR A 253 14.68 2.76 12.76
CA TYR A 253 14.11 3.20 14.05
C TYR A 253 14.70 2.38 15.23
N ARG A 254 15.02 1.09 14.99
CA ARG A 254 15.61 0.17 15.99
C ARG A 254 16.98 0.63 16.50
N ASP A 255 17.66 1.49 15.75
CA ASP A 255 18.99 2.00 16.10
C ASP A 255 18.96 3.34 16.83
N ILE A 256 17.79 3.97 16.96
CA ILE A 256 17.63 5.24 17.67
C ILE A 256 17.84 5.01 19.18
N ARG A 257 18.83 5.71 19.74
CA ARG A 257 19.18 5.63 21.16
C ARG A 257 18.51 6.71 22.00
N ASP A 258 18.14 7.83 21.39
CA ASP A 258 17.41 8.92 22.05
C ASP A 258 16.15 8.39 22.74
N GLY A 259 15.79 9.02 23.85
CA GLY A 259 14.61 8.65 24.63
C GLY A 259 14.09 9.83 25.45
N GLY A 260 13.10 9.59 26.31
CA GLY A 260 12.49 10.62 27.14
C GLY A 260 11.63 11.60 26.31
N PHE A 261 11.04 11.15 25.22
CA PHE A 261 10.13 11.96 24.42
C PHE A 261 8.78 12.15 25.13
N ASP A 262 8.22 13.35 25.01
CA ASP A 262 6.86 13.65 25.49
C ASP A 262 5.81 12.92 24.66
N ALA A 263 6.08 12.79 23.37
CA ALA A 263 5.21 12.07 22.45
C ALA A 263 6.00 11.29 21.39
N VAL A 264 5.37 10.23 20.90
CA VAL A 264 5.82 9.46 19.73
C VAL A 264 4.67 9.38 18.74
N SER A 265 4.94 9.69 17.46
CA SER A 265 4.04 9.42 16.34
C SER A 265 4.59 8.32 15.45
N SER A 266 3.68 7.50 14.91
CA SER A 266 3.96 6.54 13.86
C SER A 266 2.76 6.47 12.92
N ILE A 267 2.93 6.94 11.69
CA ILE A 267 1.84 7.13 10.75
C ILE A 267 2.15 6.37 9.45
N GLY A 268 1.38 5.30 9.16
CA GLY A 268 1.55 4.48 7.96
C GLY A 268 2.81 3.60 7.99
N LEU A 269 3.31 3.21 9.16
CA LEU A 269 4.47 2.33 9.30
C LEU A 269 4.09 0.92 9.76
N THR A 270 3.04 0.76 10.57
CA THR A 270 2.65 -0.52 11.18
C THR A 270 2.41 -1.61 10.13
N GLU A 271 1.96 -1.23 8.94
CA GLU A 271 1.74 -2.09 7.78
C GLU A 271 3.03 -2.78 7.29
N HIS A 272 4.17 -2.19 7.55
CA HIS A 272 5.50 -2.68 7.14
C HIS A 272 6.25 -3.44 8.24
N ILE A 273 5.76 -3.39 9.47
CA ILE A 273 6.43 -4.02 10.64
C ILE A 273 6.27 -5.54 10.62
N GLY A 274 5.13 -6.04 10.12
CA GLY A 274 4.74 -7.44 10.24
C GLY A 274 4.11 -7.78 11.58
N VAL A 275 2.99 -8.49 11.55
CA VAL A 275 2.17 -8.79 12.75
C VAL A 275 2.96 -9.52 13.84
N ALA A 276 3.88 -10.41 13.46
CA ALA A 276 4.74 -11.12 14.40
C ALA A 276 5.69 -10.21 15.20
N ASN A 277 6.02 -9.04 14.66
CA ASN A 277 6.94 -8.08 15.25
C ASN A 277 6.26 -7.00 16.10
N TYR A 278 4.93 -6.93 16.14
CA TYR A 278 4.21 -5.93 16.92
C TYR A 278 4.65 -5.87 18.40
N PRO A 279 4.89 -6.98 19.11
CA PRO A 279 5.35 -6.90 20.49
C PRO A 279 6.69 -6.20 20.66
N SER A 280 7.66 -6.44 19.77
CA SER A 280 8.96 -5.78 19.79
C SER A 280 8.87 -4.31 19.37
N TYR A 281 8.04 -4.03 18.37
CA TYR A 281 7.78 -2.68 17.88
C TYR A 281 7.15 -1.78 18.95
N PHE A 282 6.04 -2.19 19.56
CA PHE A 282 5.39 -1.40 20.59
C PHE A 282 6.24 -1.29 21.88
N ARG A 283 7.04 -2.32 22.21
CA ARG A 283 8.03 -2.23 23.29
C ARG A 283 9.08 -1.16 22.98
N PHE A 284 9.56 -1.09 21.74
CA PHE A 284 10.47 -0.03 21.32
C PHE A 284 9.82 1.34 21.45
N LEU A 285 8.62 1.57 20.89
CA LEU A 285 7.92 2.86 20.95
C LEU A 285 7.70 3.30 22.40
N ARG A 286 7.25 2.37 23.28
CA ARG A 286 7.10 2.64 24.71
C ARG A 286 8.42 3.04 25.36
N SER A 287 9.54 2.40 25.02
CA SER A 287 10.85 2.69 25.58
C SER A 287 11.38 4.09 25.25
N LYS A 288 10.83 4.72 24.20
CA LYS A 288 11.21 6.08 23.79
C LYS A 288 10.44 7.17 24.54
N LEU A 289 9.29 6.84 25.07
CA LEU A 289 8.47 7.77 25.85
C LEU A 289 9.01 7.97 27.27
N ARG A 290 8.88 9.19 27.78
CA ARG A 290 8.92 9.40 29.21
C ARG A 290 7.69 8.80 29.91
N ILE A 291 7.70 8.69 31.20
CA ILE A 291 6.50 8.31 31.98
C ILE A 291 5.39 9.33 31.73
N GLY A 292 4.20 8.86 31.41
CA GLY A 292 3.05 9.68 31.06
C GLY A 292 3.11 10.30 29.66
N GLY A 293 4.12 9.94 28.84
CA GLY A 293 4.21 10.35 27.42
C GLY A 293 3.14 9.64 26.56
N LEU A 294 2.80 10.23 25.42
CA LEU A 294 1.71 9.77 24.55
C LEU A 294 2.24 9.15 23.26
N LEU A 295 1.62 8.05 22.84
CA LEU A 295 1.85 7.41 21.55
C LEU A 295 0.62 7.58 20.65
N LEU A 296 0.83 8.08 19.43
CA LEU A 296 -0.15 7.97 18.35
C LEU A 296 0.35 6.99 17.30
N ASN A 297 -0.35 5.87 17.15
CA ASN A 297 -0.12 4.92 16.08
C ASN A 297 -1.30 4.97 15.10
N HIS A 298 -1.04 5.38 13.87
CA HIS A 298 -2.02 5.43 12.79
C HIS A 298 -1.60 4.50 11.67
N CYS A 299 -2.51 3.63 11.22
CA CYS A 299 -2.24 2.67 10.15
C CYS A 299 -3.52 2.24 9.44
N ILE A 300 -3.36 1.64 8.27
CA ILE A 300 -4.44 0.96 7.56
C ILE A 300 -4.77 -0.34 8.30
N THR A 301 -6.03 -0.57 8.58
CA THR A 301 -6.49 -1.79 9.27
C THR A 301 -7.49 -2.58 8.43
N ARG A 302 -7.60 -3.86 8.72
CA ARG A 302 -8.73 -4.66 8.25
C ARG A 302 -9.96 -4.43 9.13
N PRO A 303 -11.17 -4.67 8.61
CA PRO A 303 -12.40 -4.48 9.38
C PRO A 303 -12.52 -5.45 10.57
N ASP A 304 -11.79 -6.57 10.56
CA ASP A 304 -11.82 -7.61 11.59
C ASP A 304 -10.44 -8.26 11.79
N ASN A 305 -10.31 -9.07 12.86
CA ASN A 305 -9.09 -9.80 13.21
C ASN A 305 -9.01 -11.23 12.63
N THR A 306 -10.00 -11.67 11.88
CA THR A 306 -10.12 -13.07 11.43
C THR A 306 -9.45 -13.32 10.09
N ARG A 307 -9.34 -12.27 9.26
CA ARG A 307 -8.73 -12.35 7.93
C ARG A 307 -7.22 -12.55 8.01
N PRO A 308 -6.63 -13.27 7.02
CA PRO A 308 -5.17 -13.38 6.89
C PRO A 308 -4.50 -12.02 6.79
N ALA A 309 -3.30 -11.89 7.36
CA ALA A 309 -2.58 -10.61 7.41
C ALA A 309 -2.05 -10.14 6.04
N GLY A 310 -1.84 -11.04 5.07
CA GLY A 310 -1.33 -10.67 3.74
C GLY A 310 -2.22 -9.68 3.01
N ALA A 311 -1.62 -8.68 2.38
CA ALA A 311 -2.33 -7.59 1.69
C ALA A 311 -2.90 -7.99 0.30
N GLY A 312 -2.65 -9.23 -0.19
CA GLY A 312 -3.00 -9.70 -1.52
C GLY A 312 -1.76 -9.76 -2.43
N HIS A 313 -1.88 -10.50 -3.54
CA HIS A 313 -0.71 -10.72 -4.41
C HIS A 313 -0.31 -9.49 -5.19
N PHE A 314 -1.27 -8.69 -5.66
CA PHE A 314 -1.00 -7.44 -6.35
C PHE A 314 -0.25 -6.45 -5.45
N ILE A 315 -0.77 -6.20 -4.26
CA ILE A 315 -0.14 -5.26 -3.31
C ILE A 315 1.26 -5.73 -2.93
N ASP A 316 1.43 -7.04 -2.65
CA ASP A 316 2.74 -7.63 -2.29
C ASP A 316 3.78 -7.56 -3.42
N ARG A 317 3.34 -7.50 -4.69
CA ARG A 317 4.23 -7.58 -5.86
C ARG A 317 4.51 -6.24 -6.50
N TYR A 318 3.59 -5.29 -6.42
CA TYR A 318 3.67 -4.02 -7.13
C TYR A 318 3.71 -2.80 -6.22
N VAL A 319 3.20 -2.91 -4.99
CA VAL A 319 3.03 -1.74 -4.12
C VAL A 319 3.87 -1.86 -2.85
N PHE A 320 3.53 -2.78 -1.95
CA PHE A 320 4.19 -2.92 -0.66
C PHE A 320 4.66 -4.36 -0.45
N PRO A 321 5.89 -4.68 -0.92
CA PRO A 321 6.48 -5.99 -0.65
C PRO A 321 6.52 -6.29 0.86
N ASP A 322 6.04 -7.49 1.22
CA ASP A 322 5.92 -7.96 2.60
C ASP A 322 4.92 -7.21 3.49
N GLY A 323 4.14 -6.29 2.96
CA GLY A 323 3.11 -5.56 3.71
C GLY A 323 2.08 -6.49 4.39
N GLU A 324 1.73 -6.20 5.63
CA GLU A 324 0.73 -6.93 6.41
C GLU A 324 -0.31 -6.00 7.01
N LEU A 325 -1.59 -6.37 6.85
CA LEU A 325 -2.72 -5.66 7.42
C LEU A 325 -3.46 -6.56 8.40
N THR A 326 -3.85 -6.02 9.55
CA THR A 326 -4.65 -6.73 10.56
C THR A 326 -5.76 -5.84 11.11
N GLY A 327 -6.70 -6.43 11.84
CA GLY A 327 -7.72 -5.66 12.53
C GLY A 327 -7.15 -4.84 13.69
N SER A 328 -7.80 -3.74 14.02
CA SER A 328 -7.39 -2.82 15.10
C SER A 328 -7.25 -3.51 16.46
N GLY A 329 -8.08 -4.52 16.73
CA GLY A 329 -8.02 -5.26 18.00
C GLY A 329 -6.67 -5.94 18.26
N ARG A 330 -5.99 -6.49 17.23
CA ARG A 330 -4.65 -7.07 17.39
C ARG A 330 -3.61 -6.00 17.70
N ILE A 331 -3.71 -4.84 17.06
CA ILE A 331 -2.80 -3.72 17.29
C ILE A 331 -2.95 -3.19 18.71
N ILE A 332 -4.20 -2.97 19.15
CA ILE A 332 -4.53 -2.52 20.51
C ILE A 332 -4.00 -3.53 21.54
N SER A 333 -4.29 -4.83 21.37
CA SER A 333 -3.79 -5.87 22.27
C SER A 333 -2.26 -5.91 22.34
N ALA A 334 -1.56 -5.74 21.21
CA ALA A 334 -0.11 -5.73 21.20
C ALA A 334 0.47 -4.51 21.93
N ALA A 335 -0.18 -3.34 21.85
CA ALA A 335 0.19 -2.14 22.59
C ALA A 335 -0.07 -2.32 24.11
N GLN A 336 -1.24 -2.83 24.49
CA GLN A 336 -1.59 -3.09 25.89
C GLN A 336 -0.67 -4.14 26.54
N ASN A 337 -0.32 -5.21 25.83
CA ASN A 337 0.56 -6.28 26.32
C ASN A 337 1.99 -5.80 26.64
N VAL A 338 2.40 -4.65 26.14
CA VAL A 338 3.68 -4.03 26.52
C VAL A 338 3.52 -2.92 27.56
N GLY A 339 2.31 -2.69 28.09
CA GLY A 339 2.01 -1.74 29.16
C GLY A 339 1.72 -0.32 28.68
N LEU A 340 1.20 -0.17 27.46
CA LEU A 340 0.56 1.07 27.02
C LEU A 340 -0.93 1.02 27.36
N GLU A 341 -1.48 2.09 27.90
CA GLU A 341 -2.93 2.29 28.07
C GLU A 341 -3.51 2.82 26.75
N VAL A 342 -4.64 2.25 26.29
CA VAL A 342 -5.25 2.60 25.00
C VAL A 342 -6.68 3.08 25.21
#